data_c879d4774c1edef068401c3840b733bd
#
_entry.id   c879d4774c1edef068401c3840b733bd
#
_cell.length_a   1.000
_cell.length_b   1.000
_cell.length_c   1.000
_cell.angle_alpha   90.00
_cell.angle_beta   90.00
_cell.angle_gamma   90.00
#
_symmetry.space_group_name_H-M   'P 1'
#
loop_
_entity.id
_entity.type
_entity.pdbx_description
1 polymer ?
#
loop_
_entity_poly.entity_id
_entity_poly.type
_entity_poly.pdbx_seq_one_letter_code
_entity_poly.pdbx_strand_id
1 'polypeptide(L)'
;MKPMSIRDVVGPIMVGPSSSHTAGALRIASMVRNLLDGEPVEVTFTLFGSFAHTYHGHGTDRALVAGMLGLHTDDLRVRNSFDLAKEQGLEFSFEPDTVTKTAHPNTVEARAVDCYGNEVVARGVSIGGGAAELTRIDGIDVHITGEFNSMIVRQQDLPGTLAHIASTLGDAGINIGTSQLHRTRQGGEAFTVMDVDDPVPEEVIDRILEFPAIRSVRFIPADGLHRNPGEVSSDIDPELALREFQKLDFATAAQLLSFCEENGVSLSYAAEARERALLASRGVAGSAIVSYLQRALDVMRASATAPVEAPRSSMGGLIGGEAAKLRELEDLGAGVNGSLLALATRNAVAVLETNATMGVIVAAPTAGSAGVIPAVLLSLQEVHGFSDAQLMDALKNAAGVGSVFWRCDYRSQRYGGRRRRGLSGRNRVCCRNGCQCRC
;
A
#
# COMPACT_ATOMS: atom_id res chain seq x y z
N MET A 1 -10.00 -14.26 -4.23
CA MET A 1 -8.66 -13.63 -4.37
C MET A 1 -8.91 -12.22 -4.84
N LYS A 2 -8.39 -11.21 -4.16
CA LYS A 2 -8.53 -9.81 -4.56
C LYS A 2 -7.95 -9.63 -5.98
N PRO A 3 -8.67 -8.98 -6.90
CA PRO A 3 -8.11 -8.62 -8.19
C PRO A 3 -6.95 -7.66 -8.02
N MET A 4 -5.81 -7.94 -8.64
CA MET A 4 -4.65 -7.05 -8.63
C MET A 4 -4.87 -5.88 -9.58
N SER A 5 -4.61 -4.68 -9.10
CA SER A 5 -4.54 -3.46 -9.88
C SER A 5 -3.14 -3.26 -10.50
N ILE A 6 -3.05 -2.46 -11.54
CA ILE A 6 -1.77 -1.93 -12.04
C ILE A 6 -1.01 -1.22 -10.92
N ARG A 7 -1.73 -0.54 -10.02
CA ARG A 7 -1.17 0.17 -8.86
C ARG A 7 -0.50 -0.77 -7.84
N ASP A 8 -0.89 -2.04 -7.80
CA ASP A 8 -0.27 -3.05 -6.91
C ASP A 8 1.06 -3.58 -7.48
N VAL A 9 1.27 -3.47 -8.80
CA VAL A 9 2.47 -3.95 -9.50
C VAL A 9 3.48 -2.83 -9.75
N VAL A 10 3.00 -1.66 -10.22
CA VAL A 10 3.77 -0.44 -10.41
C VAL A 10 3.32 0.56 -9.34
N GLY A 11 3.71 0.28 -8.10
CA GLY A 11 3.33 1.04 -6.91
C GLY A 11 3.65 0.26 -5.63
N PRO A 12 3.31 0.84 -4.48
CA PRO A 12 2.84 2.21 -4.31
C PRO A 12 3.89 3.28 -4.60
N ILE A 13 3.44 4.52 -4.85
CA ILE A 13 4.28 5.72 -4.72
C ILE A 13 4.45 5.95 -3.24
N MET A 14 5.71 6.01 -2.75
CA MET A 14 5.95 6.02 -1.32
C MET A 14 7.31 6.62 -0.96
N VAL A 15 7.43 7.04 0.29
CA VAL A 15 8.69 7.46 0.92
C VAL A 15 9.36 6.25 1.59
N GLY A 16 10.67 6.15 1.45
CA GLY A 16 11.52 5.28 2.26
C GLY A 16 11.77 3.87 1.70
N PRO A 17 12.71 3.14 2.35
CA PRO A 17 13.40 1.99 1.74
C PRO A 17 12.59 0.68 1.74
N SER A 18 11.42 0.62 2.36
CA SER A 18 10.66 -0.64 2.47
C SER A 18 9.17 -0.44 2.38
N SER A 19 8.53 -1.09 1.41
CA SER A 19 7.06 -1.07 1.32
C SER A 19 6.39 -1.70 2.55
N SER A 20 6.98 -2.73 3.15
CA SER A 20 6.42 -3.36 4.36
C SER A 20 6.81 -2.63 5.65
N HIS A 21 8.07 -2.17 5.78
CA HIS A 21 8.57 -1.57 7.01
C HIS A 21 8.33 -0.06 7.10
N THR A 22 8.12 0.62 5.97
CA THR A 22 7.82 2.06 5.94
C THR A 22 6.35 2.30 5.60
N ALA A 23 5.91 2.03 4.37
CA ALA A 23 4.53 2.33 3.96
C ALA A 23 3.49 1.52 4.76
N GLY A 24 3.73 0.22 5.00
CA GLY A 24 2.83 -0.61 5.79
C GLY A 24 2.76 -0.17 7.27
N ALA A 25 3.88 0.23 7.87
CA ALA A 25 3.92 0.76 9.23
C ALA A 25 3.16 2.09 9.36
N LEU A 26 3.37 3.01 8.41
CA LEU A 26 2.64 4.28 8.36
C LEU A 26 1.13 4.04 8.31
N ARG A 27 0.68 3.11 7.46
CA ARG A 27 -0.74 2.77 7.35
C ARG A 27 -1.33 2.20 8.63
N ILE A 28 -0.59 1.34 9.34
CA ILE A 28 -1.04 0.84 10.65
C ILE A 28 -1.28 2.02 11.58
N ALA A 29 -0.32 2.93 11.69
CA ALA A 29 -0.45 4.10 12.56
C ALA A 29 -1.58 5.06 12.11
N SER A 30 -1.78 5.26 10.80
CA SER A 30 -2.92 6.03 10.29
C SER A 30 -4.26 5.40 10.66
N MET A 31 -4.39 4.08 10.57
CA MET A 31 -5.61 3.39 11.01
C MET A 31 -5.82 3.54 12.52
N VAL A 32 -4.75 3.49 13.34
CA VAL A 32 -4.85 3.72 14.78
C VAL A 32 -5.27 5.16 15.09
N ARG A 33 -4.73 6.15 14.37
CA ARG A 33 -5.15 7.55 14.49
C ARG A 33 -6.66 7.71 14.28
N ASN A 34 -7.21 7.03 13.28
CA ASN A 34 -8.65 7.09 12.98
C ASN A 34 -9.54 6.39 14.03
N LEU A 35 -8.95 5.70 15.00
CA LEU A 35 -9.68 5.13 16.14
C LEU A 35 -9.82 6.13 17.30
N LEU A 36 -9.07 7.24 17.30
CA LEU A 36 -9.13 8.28 18.31
C LEU A 36 -10.28 9.25 18.06
N ASP A 37 -10.76 9.90 19.11
CA ASP A 37 -11.80 10.94 19.04
C ASP A 37 -11.22 12.32 18.70
N GLY A 38 -9.96 12.54 19.11
CA GLY A 38 -9.26 13.81 18.96
C GLY A 38 -7.86 13.63 18.41
N GLU A 39 -7.13 14.74 18.36
CA GLU A 39 -5.72 14.72 17.96
C GLU A 39 -4.90 13.88 18.93
N PRO A 40 -3.99 13.00 18.47
CA PRO A 40 -3.13 12.22 19.35
C PRO A 40 -2.14 13.12 20.07
N VAL A 41 -2.01 12.95 21.38
CA VAL A 41 -1.06 13.68 22.22
C VAL A 41 0.07 12.81 22.76
N GLU A 42 -0.17 11.49 22.86
CA GLU A 42 0.84 10.52 23.30
C GLU A 42 0.65 9.20 22.55
N VAL A 43 1.77 8.56 22.17
CA VAL A 43 1.76 7.22 21.60
C VAL A 43 2.98 6.42 22.00
N THR A 44 2.77 5.18 22.43
CA THR A 44 3.83 4.17 22.64
C THR A 44 3.66 3.05 21.62
N PHE A 45 4.73 2.76 20.89
CA PHE A 45 4.77 1.68 19.90
C PHE A 45 5.58 0.50 20.42
N THR A 46 4.93 -0.61 20.73
CA THR A 46 5.62 -1.88 21.02
C THR A 46 5.85 -2.61 19.69
N LEU A 47 7.11 -2.83 19.35
CA LEU A 47 7.54 -3.41 18.07
C LEU A 47 7.90 -4.88 18.24
N PHE A 48 7.44 -5.75 17.35
CA PHE A 48 7.68 -7.20 17.43
C PHE A 48 8.39 -7.72 16.17
N GLY A 49 9.10 -8.83 16.34
CA GLY A 49 9.70 -9.59 15.24
C GLY A 49 10.66 -8.75 14.39
N SER A 50 10.44 -8.67 13.07
CA SER A 50 11.31 -7.90 12.17
C SER A 50 11.28 -6.41 12.46
N PHE A 51 10.14 -5.86 12.84
CA PHE A 51 10.05 -4.44 13.24
C PHE A 51 10.96 -4.13 14.42
N ALA A 52 10.97 -4.96 15.47
CA ALA A 52 11.83 -4.74 16.65
C ALA A 52 13.33 -4.68 16.30
N HIS A 53 13.76 -5.44 15.29
CA HIS A 53 15.18 -5.51 14.93
C HIS A 53 15.64 -4.44 13.92
N THR A 54 14.72 -3.90 13.10
CA THR A 54 15.11 -3.13 11.91
C THR A 54 14.49 -1.73 11.84
N TYR A 55 13.72 -1.30 12.83
CA TYR A 55 12.88 -0.10 12.75
C TYR A 55 13.64 1.19 12.44
N HIS A 56 14.85 1.39 12.98
CA HIS A 56 15.66 2.55 12.64
C HIS A 56 16.18 2.52 11.21
N GLY A 57 16.72 1.36 10.76
CA GLY A 57 17.35 1.23 9.45
C GLY A 57 16.36 1.34 8.28
N HIS A 58 15.12 0.95 8.49
CA HIS A 58 14.05 1.04 7.48
C HIS A 58 13.13 2.26 7.66
N GLY A 59 13.40 3.14 8.64
CA GLY A 59 12.58 4.30 8.92
C GLY A 59 11.16 3.94 9.39
N THR A 60 10.98 2.77 9.99
CA THR A 60 9.69 2.32 10.56
C THR A 60 9.23 3.25 11.67
N ASP A 61 10.17 3.70 12.51
CA ASP A 61 9.96 4.68 13.56
C ASP A 61 9.38 5.99 13.03
N ARG A 62 9.99 6.55 11.99
CA ARG A 62 9.50 7.78 11.34
C ARG A 62 8.15 7.57 10.68
N ALA A 63 7.95 6.42 10.06
CA ALA A 63 6.71 6.06 9.39
C ALA A 63 5.54 5.92 10.37
N LEU A 64 5.76 5.29 11.54
CA LEU A 64 4.75 5.16 12.58
C LEU A 64 4.34 6.53 13.14
N VAL A 65 5.31 7.39 13.45
CA VAL A 65 5.02 8.75 13.91
C VAL A 65 4.32 9.56 12.83
N ALA A 66 4.75 9.45 11.56
CA ALA A 66 4.11 10.11 10.43
C ALA A 66 2.63 9.71 10.25
N GLY A 67 2.32 8.42 10.43
CA GLY A 67 0.95 7.93 10.40
C GLY A 67 0.07 8.52 11.51
N MET A 68 0.62 8.66 12.73
CA MET A 68 -0.07 9.35 13.84
C MET A 68 -0.27 10.84 13.57
N LEU A 69 0.61 11.47 12.78
CA LEU A 69 0.45 12.87 12.32
C LEU A 69 -0.52 13.01 11.13
N GLY A 70 -1.08 11.92 10.62
CA GLY A 70 -1.98 11.94 9.46
C GLY A 70 -1.29 12.17 8.12
N LEU A 71 0.02 11.94 8.03
CA LEU A 71 0.75 12.05 6.77
C LEU A 71 0.47 10.84 5.86
N HIS A 72 0.48 11.06 4.55
CA HIS A 72 0.35 10.00 3.54
C HIS A 72 1.70 9.32 3.25
N THR A 73 1.64 8.10 2.69
CA THR A 73 2.82 7.28 2.41
C THR A 73 3.81 7.91 1.42
N ASP A 74 3.36 8.84 0.60
CA ASP A 74 4.15 9.56 -0.40
C ASP A 74 4.52 11.00 0.00
N ASP A 75 4.24 11.38 1.24
CA ASP A 75 4.55 12.70 1.76
C ASP A 75 6.02 12.79 2.20
N LEU A 76 6.79 13.67 1.59
CA LEU A 76 8.20 13.90 1.93
C LEU A 76 8.43 14.29 3.39
N ARG A 77 7.43 14.82 4.08
CA ARG A 77 7.52 15.18 5.49
C ARG A 77 7.68 13.97 6.42
N VAL A 78 7.38 12.75 5.93
CA VAL A 78 7.59 11.50 6.67
C VAL A 78 9.01 11.40 7.21
N ARG A 79 10.02 11.82 6.45
CA ARG A 79 11.43 11.81 6.89
C ARG A 79 11.72 12.71 8.10
N ASN A 80 10.91 13.77 8.29
CA ASN A 80 11.03 14.76 9.35
C ASN A 80 9.91 14.63 10.40
N SER A 81 9.22 13.48 10.46
CA SER A 81 8.06 13.27 11.32
C SER A 81 8.34 13.50 12.81
N PHE A 82 9.56 13.27 13.29
CA PHE A 82 9.93 13.50 14.69
C PHE A 82 9.94 14.99 15.06
N ASP A 83 10.40 15.84 14.15
CA ASP A 83 10.39 17.29 14.36
C ASP A 83 8.95 17.82 14.30
N LEU A 84 8.18 17.36 13.33
CA LEU A 84 6.76 17.68 13.20
C LEU A 84 5.95 17.22 14.42
N ALA A 85 6.23 16.05 14.98
CA ALA A 85 5.60 15.56 16.20
C ALA A 85 5.83 16.52 17.38
N LYS A 86 7.08 16.98 17.56
CA LYS A 86 7.42 17.96 18.59
C LYS A 86 6.70 19.30 18.37
N GLU A 87 6.63 19.77 17.12
CA GLU A 87 5.91 21.00 16.76
C GLU A 87 4.42 20.90 17.05
N GLN A 88 3.81 19.72 16.87
CA GLN A 88 2.39 19.47 17.11
C GLN A 88 2.09 19.00 18.55
N GLY A 89 3.11 18.83 19.40
CA GLY A 89 2.93 18.41 20.79
C GLY A 89 2.61 16.92 20.96
N LEU A 90 2.93 16.07 19.97
CA LEU A 90 2.79 14.62 20.08
C LEU A 90 4.03 14.02 20.74
N GLU A 91 3.84 13.45 21.92
CA GLU A 91 4.86 12.63 22.60
C GLU A 91 4.83 11.19 22.06
N PHE A 92 6.00 10.63 21.79
CA PHE A 92 6.08 9.27 21.24
C PHE A 92 7.26 8.48 21.82
N SER A 93 7.07 7.16 21.94
CA SER A 93 8.10 6.24 22.40
C SER A 93 8.06 4.92 21.62
N PHE A 94 9.19 4.19 21.63
CA PHE A 94 9.33 2.89 20.99
C PHE A 94 9.85 1.86 21.99
N GLU A 95 9.17 0.71 22.05
CA GLU A 95 9.51 -0.43 22.91
C GLU A 95 9.75 -1.67 22.02
N PRO A 96 11.01 -1.94 21.62
CA PRO A 96 11.31 -3.13 20.83
C PRO A 96 11.24 -4.40 21.69
N ASP A 97 10.25 -5.25 21.43
CA ASP A 97 10.13 -6.58 22.03
C ASP A 97 10.69 -7.65 21.06
N THR A 98 11.90 -8.08 21.35
CA THR A 98 12.61 -9.11 20.59
C THR A 98 12.35 -10.53 21.07
N VAL A 99 11.58 -10.70 22.14
CA VAL A 99 11.35 -11.99 22.81
C VAL A 99 9.98 -12.58 22.44
N THR A 100 8.94 -11.77 22.47
CA THR A 100 7.57 -12.22 22.21
C THR A 100 7.40 -12.62 20.74
N LYS A 101 6.94 -13.85 20.51
CA LYS A 101 6.63 -14.35 19.18
C LYS A 101 5.21 -13.96 18.77
N THR A 102 5.10 -13.27 17.66
CA THR A 102 3.81 -12.93 17.03
C THR A 102 3.54 -13.80 15.81
N ALA A 103 2.27 -13.87 15.39
CA ALA A 103 1.88 -14.65 14.20
C ALA A 103 2.51 -14.10 12.91
N HIS A 104 2.76 -12.78 12.87
CA HIS A 104 3.38 -12.10 11.73
C HIS A 104 4.65 -11.36 12.18
N PRO A 105 5.77 -11.43 11.42
CA PRO A 105 7.05 -10.81 11.80
C PRO A 105 7.01 -9.27 11.81
N ASN A 106 6.13 -8.65 11.03
CA ASN A 106 5.99 -7.19 10.92
C ASN A 106 4.78 -6.74 11.74
N THR A 107 4.83 -6.94 13.04
CA THR A 107 3.75 -6.60 13.99
C THR A 107 4.15 -5.39 14.83
N VAL A 108 3.20 -4.49 15.04
CA VAL A 108 3.29 -3.37 16.00
C VAL A 108 2.00 -3.30 16.81
N GLU A 109 2.13 -2.98 18.10
CA GLU A 109 1.03 -2.56 18.95
C GLU A 109 1.23 -1.11 19.31
N ALA A 110 0.23 -0.29 19.05
CA ALA A 110 0.23 1.12 19.37
C ALA A 110 -0.76 1.37 20.51
N ARG A 111 -0.28 1.99 21.59
CA ARG A 111 -1.08 2.56 22.66
C ARG A 111 -1.08 4.06 22.47
N ALA A 112 -2.21 4.61 22.07
CA ALA A 112 -2.35 6.02 21.73
C ALA A 112 -3.38 6.69 22.63
N VAL A 113 -3.10 7.94 23.04
CA VAL A 113 -3.97 8.79 23.85
C VAL A 113 -4.26 10.06 23.07
N ASP A 114 -5.54 10.47 23.01
CA ASP A 114 -5.95 11.70 22.37
C ASP A 114 -6.02 12.91 23.34
N CYS A 115 -6.28 14.09 22.78
CA CYS A 115 -6.37 15.34 23.54
C CYS A 115 -7.54 15.39 24.55
N TYR A 116 -8.48 14.44 24.48
CA TYR A 116 -9.57 14.28 25.45
C TYR A 116 -9.24 13.28 26.55
N GLY A 117 -8.08 12.61 26.48
CA GLY A 117 -7.66 11.57 27.41
C GLY A 117 -8.22 10.18 27.11
N ASN A 118 -8.84 9.97 25.93
CA ASN A 118 -9.27 8.65 25.52
C ASN A 118 -8.07 7.83 25.06
N GLU A 119 -7.98 6.59 25.53
CA GLU A 119 -6.92 5.65 25.18
C GLU A 119 -7.45 4.57 24.21
N VAL A 120 -6.65 4.23 23.22
CA VAL A 120 -6.84 3.09 22.32
C VAL A 120 -5.57 2.26 22.27
N VAL A 121 -5.71 0.95 22.41
CA VAL A 121 -4.64 -0.01 22.21
C VAL A 121 -4.96 -0.86 20.98
N ALA A 122 -4.21 -0.69 19.90
CA ALA A 122 -4.46 -1.42 18.67
C ALA A 122 -3.20 -2.12 18.16
N ARG A 123 -3.36 -3.36 17.69
CA ARG A 123 -2.29 -4.16 17.10
C ARG A 123 -2.51 -4.30 15.62
N GLY A 124 -1.48 -3.97 14.85
CA GLY A 124 -1.48 -4.08 13.40
C GLY A 124 -0.33 -4.92 12.87
N VAL A 125 -0.50 -5.43 11.66
CA VAL A 125 0.51 -6.18 10.91
C VAL A 125 0.66 -5.59 9.51
N SER A 126 1.91 -5.50 9.04
CA SER A 126 2.19 -5.15 7.64
C SER A 126 2.39 -6.42 6.83
N ILE A 127 1.49 -6.69 5.90
CA ILE A 127 1.43 -7.93 5.12
C ILE A 127 2.23 -7.89 3.80
N GLY A 128 2.95 -6.77 3.55
CA GLY A 128 3.80 -6.59 2.37
C GLY A 128 3.16 -5.71 1.29
N GLY A 129 3.95 -5.22 0.35
CA GLY A 129 3.47 -4.32 -0.73
C GLY A 129 2.89 -2.99 -0.23
N GLY A 130 3.17 -2.60 1.02
CA GLY A 130 2.55 -1.46 1.68
C GLY A 130 1.15 -1.75 2.26
N ALA A 131 0.60 -2.95 2.11
CA ALA A 131 -0.67 -3.33 2.72
C ALA A 131 -0.51 -3.57 4.24
N ALA A 132 -1.54 -3.22 4.98
CA ALA A 132 -1.58 -3.31 6.44
C ALA A 132 -2.96 -3.84 6.91
N GLU A 133 -2.99 -4.35 8.13
CA GLU A 133 -4.19 -4.87 8.75
C GLU A 133 -4.16 -4.62 10.25
N LEU A 134 -5.26 -4.12 10.83
CA LEU A 134 -5.46 -4.16 12.27
C LEU A 134 -6.03 -5.53 12.65
N THR A 135 -5.37 -6.18 13.59
CA THR A 135 -5.72 -7.54 14.05
C THR A 135 -6.32 -7.58 15.43
N ARG A 136 -6.16 -6.49 16.21
CA ARG A 136 -6.73 -6.36 17.56
C ARG A 136 -6.96 -4.92 17.93
N ILE A 137 -8.06 -4.63 18.62
CA ILE A 137 -8.38 -3.31 19.20
C ILE A 137 -8.90 -3.55 20.62
N ASP A 138 -8.31 -2.90 21.62
CA ASP A 138 -8.67 -2.98 23.05
C ASP A 138 -8.84 -4.43 23.55
N GLY A 139 -7.93 -5.31 23.12
CA GLY A 139 -7.94 -6.74 23.48
C GLY A 139 -8.89 -7.62 22.68
N ILE A 140 -9.72 -7.06 21.78
CA ILE A 140 -10.64 -7.81 20.94
C ILE A 140 -10.03 -8.02 19.55
N ASP A 141 -10.01 -9.28 19.09
CA ASP A 141 -9.50 -9.62 17.76
C ASP A 141 -10.45 -9.09 16.67
N VAL A 142 -9.90 -8.39 15.69
CA VAL A 142 -10.60 -7.78 14.54
C VAL A 142 -9.85 -8.10 13.24
N HIS A 143 -10.47 -7.79 12.11
CA HIS A 143 -9.82 -7.88 10.80
C HIS A 143 -10.19 -6.65 9.98
N ILE A 144 -9.33 -5.64 9.96
CA ILE A 144 -9.56 -4.36 9.27
C ILE A 144 -8.36 -4.08 8.38
N THR A 145 -8.57 -4.07 7.08
CA THR A 145 -7.49 -3.94 6.08
C THR A 145 -7.25 -2.51 5.63
N GLY A 146 -8.14 -1.57 5.94
CA GLY A 146 -8.11 -0.20 5.41
C GLY A 146 -8.35 -0.10 3.90
N GLU A 147 -8.73 -1.20 3.24
CA GLU A 147 -9.05 -1.21 1.81
C GLU A 147 -10.47 -0.73 1.51
N PHE A 148 -11.32 -0.82 2.51
CA PHE A 148 -12.72 -0.38 2.49
C PHE A 148 -12.95 0.68 3.54
N ASN A 149 -14.02 1.45 3.37
CA ASN A 149 -14.53 2.30 4.43
C ASN A 149 -15.03 1.40 5.56
N SER A 150 -14.34 1.40 6.68
CA SER A 150 -14.67 0.52 7.79
C SER A 150 -15.21 1.32 8.95
N MET A 151 -16.43 1.03 9.34
CA MET A 151 -17.08 1.57 10.54
C MET A 151 -16.93 0.58 11.69
N ILE A 152 -16.42 1.06 12.81
CA ILE A 152 -16.22 0.28 14.03
C ILE A 152 -17.15 0.83 15.12
N VAL A 153 -18.10 0.02 15.54
CA VAL A 153 -19.06 0.37 16.59
C VAL A 153 -18.74 -0.40 17.86
N ARG A 154 -18.35 0.31 18.91
CA ARG A 154 -18.17 -0.24 20.26
C ARG A 154 -19.50 -0.20 20.99
N GLN A 155 -19.95 -1.36 21.46
CA GLN A 155 -21.30 -1.49 22.00
C GLN A 155 -21.39 -2.53 23.11
N GLN A 156 -22.48 -2.52 23.85
CA GLN A 156 -22.90 -3.64 24.68
C GLN A 156 -23.64 -4.66 23.83
N ASP A 157 -23.34 -5.95 24.00
CA ASP A 157 -23.99 -7.06 23.27
C ASP A 157 -25.45 -7.24 23.74
N LEU A 158 -26.33 -6.42 23.21
CA LEU A 158 -27.76 -6.42 23.53
C LEU A 158 -28.60 -6.63 22.28
N PRO A 159 -29.82 -7.25 22.45
CA PRO A 159 -30.78 -7.37 21.36
C PRO A 159 -31.17 -5.99 20.80
N GLY A 160 -31.27 -5.90 19.47
CA GLY A 160 -31.65 -4.68 18.77
C GLY A 160 -30.49 -3.78 18.36
N THR A 161 -29.29 -3.87 18.96
CA THR A 161 -28.16 -2.99 18.64
C THR A 161 -27.75 -3.11 17.18
N LEU A 162 -27.51 -4.32 16.67
CA LEU A 162 -27.14 -4.53 15.28
C LEU A 162 -28.26 -4.11 14.32
N ALA A 163 -29.52 -4.34 14.68
CA ALA A 163 -30.66 -3.92 13.87
C ALA A 163 -30.73 -2.39 13.74
N HIS A 164 -30.48 -1.67 14.85
CA HIS A 164 -30.47 -0.20 14.85
C HIS A 164 -29.38 0.33 13.93
N ILE A 165 -28.15 -0.18 14.04
CA ILE A 165 -27.02 0.23 13.18
C ILE A 165 -27.36 -0.01 11.70
N ALA A 166 -27.83 -1.22 11.36
CA ALA A 166 -28.11 -1.58 9.98
C ALA A 166 -29.27 -0.78 9.39
N SER A 167 -30.34 -0.53 10.17
CA SER A 167 -31.45 0.30 9.73
C SER A 167 -31.02 1.74 9.50
N THR A 168 -30.23 2.31 10.42
CA THR A 168 -29.78 3.71 10.30
C THR A 168 -28.92 3.91 9.06
N LEU A 169 -28.02 2.96 8.74
CA LEU A 169 -27.23 2.99 7.50
C LEU A 169 -28.12 2.83 6.26
N GLY A 170 -29.05 1.87 6.29
CA GLY A 170 -29.98 1.63 5.18
C GLY A 170 -30.90 2.83 4.89
N ASP A 171 -31.42 3.50 5.93
CA ASP A 171 -32.24 4.73 5.81
C ASP A 171 -31.42 5.89 5.19
N ALA A 172 -30.08 5.88 5.38
CA ALA A 172 -29.18 6.84 4.77
C ALA A 172 -28.72 6.42 3.36
N GLY A 173 -29.20 5.28 2.84
CA GLY A 173 -28.79 4.76 1.52
C GLY A 173 -27.38 4.16 1.48
N ILE A 174 -26.76 3.91 2.64
CA ILE A 174 -25.40 3.36 2.73
C ILE A 174 -25.48 1.84 2.76
N ASN A 175 -24.85 1.20 1.76
CA ASN A 175 -24.80 -0.25 1.68
C ASN A 175 -23.70 -0.83 2.58
N ILE A 176 -24.00 -1.98 3.22
CA ILE A 176 -23.06 -2.73 4.05
C ILE A 176 -22.50 -3.90 3.21
N GLY A 177 -21.22 -3.85 2.90
CA GLY A 177 -20.53 -4.90 2.15
C GLY A 177 -20.20 -6.12 3.00
N THR A 178 -19.67 -5.88 4.21
CA THR A 178 -19.40 -6.93 5.21
C THR A 178 -19.81 -6.47 6.60
N SER A 179 -20.12 -7.41 7.49
CA SER A 179 -20.38 -7.12 8.90
C SER A 179 -19.84 -8.27 9.75
N GLN A 180 -19.05 -7.93 10.76
CA GLN A 180 -18.50 -8.87 11.73
C GLN A 180 -18.74 -8.35 13.14
N LEU A 181 -19.31 -9.20 14.00
CA LEU A 181 -19.53 -8.88 15.40
C LEU A 181 -18.59 -9.72 16.26
N HIS A 182 -17.73 -9.02 16.98
CA HIS A 182 -16.77 -9.59 17.92
C HIS A 182 -17.21 -9.23 19.34
N ARG A 183 -17.33 -10.20 20.22
CA ARG A 183 -17.73 -10.00 21.61
C ARG A 183 -16.81 -10.70 22.58
N THR A 184 -16.60 -10.11 23.75
CA THR A 184 -15.83 -10.73 24.84
C THR A 184 -16.59 -11.88 25.48
N ARG A 185 -17.91 -11.67 25.71
CA ARG A 185 -18.87 -12.64 26.26
C ARG A 185 -20.29 -12.21 25.93
N GLN A 186 -21.23 -13.11 26.08
CA GLN A 186 -22.67 -12.78 25.94
C GLN A 186 -23.09 -11.67 26.91
N GLY A 187 -23.73 -10.63 26.39
CA GLY A 187 -24.15 -9.44 27.14
C GLY A 187 -22.99 -8.55 27.60
N GLY A 188 -21.76 -8.83 27.20
CA GLY A 188 -20.58 -8.03 27.49
C GLY A 188 -20.31 -6.96 26.47
N GLU A 189 -19.07 -6.49 26.45
CA GLU A 189 -18.61 -5.55 25.42
C GLU A 189 -18.43 -6.26 24.08
N ALA A 190 -18.81 -5.58 23.02
CA ALA A 190 -18.68 -6.06 21.66
C ALA A 190 -18.23 -4.94 20.70
N PHE A 191 -17.55 -5.35 19.61
CA PHE A 191 -17.28 -4.51 18.47
C PHE A 191 -18.03 -5.05 17.25
N THR A 192 -18.78 -4.19 16.58
CA THR A 192 -19.27 -4.47 15.24
C THR A 192 -18.39 -3.72 14.25
N VAL A 193 -17.70 -4.47 13.39
CA VAL A 193 -16.90 -3.95 12.27
C VAL A 193 -17.71 -4.14 11.00
N MET A 194 -17.97 -3.06 10.28
CA MET A 194 -18.71 -3.06 9.03
C MET A 194 -17.88 -2.37 7.94
N ASP A 195 -17.69 -3.05 6.81
CA ASP A 195 -17.21 -2.39 5.61
C ASP A 195 -18.44 -1.84 4.86
N VAL A 196 -18.39 -0.57 4.54
CA VAL A 196 -19.47 0.16 3.86
C VAL A 196 -18.97 0.74 2.53
N ASP A 197 -19.90 0.85 1.57
CA ASP A 197 -19.50 1.28 0.21
C ASP A 197 -19.17 2.77 0.15
N ASP A 198 -19.86 3.59 0.96
CA ASP A 198 -19.72 5.04 0.98
C ASP A 198 -19.23 5.56 2.34
N PRO A 199 -18.61 6.76 2.39
CA PRO A 199 -18.32 7.42 3.65
C PRO A 199 -19.60 7.66 4.47
N VAL A 200 -19.53 7.41 5.78
CA VAL A 200 -20.66 7.62 6.69
C VAL A 200 -20.67 9.08 7.16
N PRO A 201 -21.72 9.86 6.84
CA PRO A 201 -21.85 11.24 7.32
C PRO A 201 -21.94 11.32 8.84
N GLU A 202 -21.46 12.43 9.42
CA GLU A 202 -21.50 12.67 10.87
C GLU A 202 -22.92 12.57 11.45
N GLU A 203 -23.91 13.09 10.74
CA GLU A 203 -25.33 13.01 11.12
C GLU A 203 -25.84 11.55 11.26
N VAL A 204 -25.29 10.65 10.44
CA VAL A 204 -25.65 9.22 10.50
C VAL A 204 -24.96 8.57 11.70
N ILE A 205 -23.72 8.97 11.98
CA ILE A 205 -22.96 8.54 13.16
C ILE A 205 -23.70 8.96 14.43
N ASP A 206 -24.16 10.22 14.51
CA ASP A 206 -24.92 10.75 15.64
C ASP A 206 -26.21 9.96 15.88
N ARG A 207 -26.94 9.65 14.81
CA ARG A 207 -28.15 8.82 14.89
C ARG A 207 -27.84 7.39 15.38
N ILE A 208 -26.72 6.81 14.99
CA ILE A 208 -26.30 5.51 15.52
C ILE A 208 -26.02 5.61 17.02
N LEU A 209 -25.37 6.67 17.47
CA LEU A 209 -25.03 6.93 18.88
C LEU A 209 -26.27 7.17 19.78
N GLU A 210 -27.45 7.49 19.24
CA GLU A 210 -28.66 7.62 20.01
C GLU A 210 -29.10 6.33 20.72
N PHE A 211 -28.60 5.16 20.24
CA PHE A 211 -28.96 3.89 20.89
C PHE A 211 -28.11 3.66 22.15
N PRO A 212 -28.76 3.52 23.34
CA PRO A 212 -28.06 3.56 24.62
C PRO A 212 -26.99 2.49 24.83
N ALA A 213 -27.07 1.38 24.08
CA ALA A 213 -26.09 0.32 24.16
C ALA A 213 -24.80 0.64 23.36
N ILE A 214 -24.81 1.64 22.48
CA ILE A 214 -23.66 2.05 21.67
C ILE A 214 -22.82 3.05 22.45
N ARG A 215 -21.52 2.79 22.52
CA ARG A 215 -20.54 3.60 23.26
C ARG A 215 -19.79 4.58 22.39
N SER A 216 -19.35 4.11 21.25
CA SER A 216 -18.64 4.93 20.27
C SER A 216 -18.77 4.35 18.87
N VAL A 217 -18.68 5.22 17.88
CA VAL A 217 -18.56 4.87 16.47
C VAL A 217 -17.27 5.49 15.95
N ARG A 218 -16.44 4.70 15.29
CA ARG A 218 -15.20 5.13 14.64
C ARG A 218 -15.28 4.79 13.17
N PHE A 219 -14.64 5.62 12.37
CA PHE A 219 -14.62 5.44 10.94
C PHE A 219 -13.17 5.45 10.43
N ILE A 220 -12.78 4.36 9.83
CA ILE A 220 -11.51 4.27 9.09
C ILE A 220 -11.85 4.40 7.61
N PRO A 221 -11.51 5.53 6.98
CA PRO A 221 -11.75 5.69 5.55
C PRO A 221 -10.90 4.69 4.78
N ALA A 222 -11.43 4.24 3.65
CA ALA A 222 -10.64 3.47 2.69
C ALA A 222 -9.36 4.23 2.40
N ASP A 223 -8.21 3.59 2.64
CA ASP A 223 -6.91 4.23 2.44
C ASP A 223 -6.86 4.70 0.99
N GLY A 224 -6.67 5.99 0.80
CA GLY A 224 -6.76 6.71 -0.48
C GLY A 224 -5.80 6.26 -1.59
N LEU A 225 -5.25 5.05 -1.49
CA LEU A 225 -4.56 4.37 -2.59
C LEU A 225 -5.43 4.29 -3.85
N HIS A 226 -6.72 4.50 -3.71
CA HIS A 226 -7.67 4.18 -4.78
C HIS A 226 -8.72 5.26 -5.05
N ARG A 227 -8.83 6.32 -4.26
CA ARG A 227 -9.84 7.38 -4.47
C ARG A 227 -9.27 8.77 -4.21
N ASN A 228 -8.83 9.46 -5.25
CA ASN A 228 -8.82 10.92 -5.19
C ASN A 228 -10.29 11.39 -5.24
N PRO A 229 -10.71 12.38 -4.44
CA PRO A 229 -12.09 12.87 -4.42
C PRO A 229 -12.68 13.26 -5.79
N GLY A 230 -11.85 13.52 -6.79
CA GLY A 230 -12.26 13.80 -8.17
C GLY A 230 -12.36 12.60 -9.12
N GLU A 231 -12.08 11.38 -8.63
CA GLU A 231 -12.08 10.16 -9.46
C GLU A 231 -13.39 9.36 -9.36
N VAL A 232 -14.36 9.78 -8.52
CA VAL A 232 -15.67 9.12 -8.41
C VAL A 232 -16.52 9.49 -9.62
N SER A 233 -17.07 8.51 -10.32
CA SER A 233 -17.96 8.72 -11.47
C SER A 233 -19.35 8.18 -11.13
N SER A 234 -20.36 9.07 -11.15
CA SER A 234 -21.77 8.74 -10.94
C SER A 234 -22.41 7.98 -12.12
N ASP A 235 -21.74 7.94 -13.28
CA ASP A 235 -22.33 7.45 -14.55
C ASP A 235 -21.91 6.00 -14.87
N ILE A 236 -21.29 5.30 -13.92
CA ILE A 236 -20.82 3.92 -14.11
C ILE A 236 -21.84 2.96 -13.50
N ASP A 237 -22.29 1.99 -14.30
CA ASP A 237 -22.99 0.80 -13.81
C ASP A 237 -21.96 -0.19 -13.24
N PRO A 238 -21.87 -0.38 -11.92
CA PRO A 238 -20.86 -1.25 -11.31
C PRO A 238 -21.04 -2.73 -11.69
N GLU A 239 -22.28 -3.20 -11.93
CA GLU A 239 -22.52 -4.58 -12.34
C GLU A 239 -22.02 -4.84 -13.76
N LEU A 240 -22.30 -3.92 -14.67
CA LEU A 240 -21.80 -4.01 -16.04
C LEU A 240 -20.27 -3.97 -16.06
N ALA A 241 -19.68 -3.06 -15.32
CA ALA A 241 -18.22 -2.94 -15.18
C ALA A 241 -17.59 -4.20 -14.57
N LEU A 242 -18.24 -4.82 -13.57
CA LEU A 242 -17.77 -6.08 -12.99
C LEU A 242 -17.81 -7.23 -14.01
N ARG A 243 -18.85 -7.32 -14.84
CA ARG A 243 -18.94 -8.32 -15.92
C ARG A 243 -17.86 -8.13 -16.96
N GLU A 244 -17.57 -6.89 -17.35
CA GLU A 244 -16.48 -6.58 -18.27
C GLU A 244 -15.12 -6.91 -17.65
N PHE A 245 -14.91 -6.56 -16.38
CA PHE A 245 -13.71 -6.94 -15.67
C PHE A 245 -13.50 -8.46 -15.63
N GLN A 246 -14.55 -9.24 -15.35
CA GLN A 246 -14.47 -10.71 -15.29
C GLN A 246 -14.03 -11.32 -16.63
N LYS A 247 -14.41 -10.72 -17.79
CA LYS A 247 -13.96 -11.15 -19.12
C LYS A 247 -12.46 -10.86 -19.34
N LEU A 248 -11.96 -9.75 -18.78
CA LEU A 248 -10.59 -9.26 -18.93
C LEU A 248 -9.65 -9.72 -17.82
N ASP A 249 -10.15 -10.47 -16.81
CA ASP A 249 -9.36 -10.90 -15.68
C ASP A 249 -8.51 -12.14 -15.98
N PHE A 250 -7.48 -11.95 -16.80
CA PHE A 250 -6.59 -13.01 -17.28
C PHE A 250 -5.89 -13.71 -16.10
N ALA A 251 -6.09 -15.01 -15.96
CA ALA A 251 -5.46 -15.82 -14.92
C ALA A 251 -4.08 -16.36 -15.33
N THR A 252 -3.79 -16.36 -16.64
CA THR A 252 -2.53 -16.89 -17.21
C THR A 252 -2.03 -16.00 -18.34
N ALA A 253 -0.72 -16.05 -18.61
CA ALA A 253 -0.13 -15.36 -19.77
C ALA A 253 -0.73 -15.83 -21.09
N ALA A 254 -1.06 -17.13 -21.21
CA ALA A 254 -1.70 -17.66 -22.43
C ALA A 254 -3.05 -16.99 -22.69
N GLN A 255 -3.88 -16.81 -21.66
CA GLN A 255 -5.17 -16.11 -21.83
C GLN A 255 -4.99 -14.65 -22.26
N LEU A 256 -4.02 -13.94 -21.66
CA LEU A 256 -3.71 -12.57 -22.05
C LEU A 256 -3.23 -12.47 -23.50
N LEU A 257 -2.33 -13.37 -23.91
CA LEU A 257 -1.82 -13.40 -25.29
C LEU A 257 -2.91 -13.78 -26.30
N SER A 258 -3.73 -14.82 -26.02
CA SER A 258 -4.86 -15.18 -26.90
C SER A 258 -5.82 -14.01 -27.08
N PHE A 259 -6.14 -13.29 -26.00
CA PHE A 259 -6.99 -12.11 -26.10
C PHE A 259 -6.38 -11.03 -27.00
N CYS A 260 -5.09 -10.77 -26.89
CA CYS A 260 -4.39 -9.80 -27.74
C CYS A 260 -4.41 -10.22 -29.21
N GLU A 261 -4.15 -11.49 -29.50
CA GLU A 261 -4.14 -12.05 -30.85
C GLU A 261 -5.54 -12.03 -31.49
N GLU A 262 -6.56 -12.52 -30.77
CA GLU A 262 -7.95 -12.61 -31.25
C GLU A 262 -8.56 -11.23 -31.52
N ASN A 263 -8.18 -10.21 -30.77
CA ASN A 263 -8.72 -8.85 -30.91
C ASN A 263 -7.78 -7.89 -31.66
N GLY A 264 -6.59 -8.33 -32.06
CA GLY A 264 -5.61 -7.49 -32.78
C GLY A 264 -5.13 -6.29 -31.95
N VAL A 265 -5.02 -6.44 -30.61
CA VAL A 265 -4.66 -5.34 -29.70
C VAL A 265 -3.32 -5.60 -29.03
N SER A 266 -2.68 -4.51 -28.57
CA SER A 266 -1.42 -4.60 -27.82
C SER A 266 -1.66 -5.11 -26.38
N LEU A 267 -0.62 -5.62 -25.76
CA LEU A 267 -0.63 -6.02 -24.35
C LEU A 267 -0.89 -4.83 -23.43
N SER A 268 -0.36 -3.64 -23.76
CA SER A 268 -0.62 -2.40 -23.02
C SER A 268 -2.10 -2.02 -23.04
N TYR A 269 -2.76 -2.19 -24.20
CA TYR A 269 -4.20 -1.97 -24.33
C TYR A 269 -5.00 -2.96 -23.48
N ALA A 270 -4.69 -4.26 -23.55
CA ALA A 270 -5.38 -5.28 -22.77
C ALA A 270 -5.21 -5.04 -21.25
N ALA A 271 -4.02 -4.68 -20.80
CA ALA A 271 -3.75 -4.34 -19.41
C ALA A 271 -4.52 -3.10 -18.96
N GLU A 272 -4.57 -2.04 -19.78
CA GLU A 272 -5.33 -0.83 -19.49
C GLU A 272 -6.83 -1.09 -19.49
N ALA A 273 -7.36 -1.82 -20.46
CA ALA A 273 -8.80 -2.14 -20.55
C ALA A 273 -9.24 -2.94 -19.30
N ARG A 274 -8.44 -3.92 -18.88
CA ARG A 274 -8.67 -4.65 -17.64
C ARG A 274 -8.70 -3.74 -16.42
N GLU A 275 -7.74 -2.83 -16.31
CA GLU A 275 -7.64 -1.91 -15.17
C GLU A 275 -8.81 -0.92 -15.14
N ARG A 276 -9.19 -0.37 -16.28
CA ARG A 276 -10.35 0.50 -16.39
C ARG A 276 -11.63 -0.20 -15.94
N ALA A 277 -11.84 -1.44 -16.35
CA ALA A 277 -12.98 -2.24 -15.92
C ALA A 277 -12.93 -2.54 -14.40
N LEU A 278 -11.74 -2.82 -13.85
CA LEU A 278 -11.56 -3.01 -12.42
C LEU A 278 -11.88 -1.74 -11.62
N LEU A 279 -11.38 -0.59 -12.04
CA LEU A 279 -11.66 0.69 -11.39
C LEU A 279 -13.15 1.04 -11.48
N ALA A 280 -13.75 0.87 -12.66
CA ALA A 280 -15.18 1.10 -12.87
C ALA A 280 -16.06 0.20 -11.98
N SER A 281 -15.70 -1.08 -11.79
CA SER A 281 -16.43 -1.97 -10.88
C SER A 281 -16.34 -1.55 -9.41
N ARG A 282 -15.48 -0.59 -9.10
CA ARG A 282 -15.31 0.02 -7.77
C ARG A 282 -15.83 1.46 -7.71
N GLY A 283 -16.57 1.92 -8.73
CA GLY A 283 -17.08 3.28 -8.82
C GLY A 283 -16.01 4.36 -9.10
N VAL A 284 -14.83 3.96 -9.60
CA VAL A 284 -13.72 4.87 -9.92
C VAL A 284 -13.62 5.08 -11.42
N ALA A 285 -13.47 6.32 -11.85
CA ALA A 285 -13.31 6.64 -13.27
C ALA A 285 -12.11 5.91 -13.89
N GLY A 286 -12.28 5.28 -15.04
CA GLY A 286 -11.22 4.54 -15.72
C GLY A 286 -10.03 5.43 -16.14
N SER A 287 -10.21 6.76 -16.27
CA SER A 287 -9.15 7.73 -16.53
C SER A 287 -8.13 7.85 -15.38
N ALA A 288 -8.52 7.48 -14.15
CA ALA A 288 -7.66 7.55 -12.97
C ALA A 288 -6.35 6.75 -13.11
N ILE A 289 -6.34 5.69 -13.94
CA ILE A 289 -5.11 4.94 -14.21
C ILE A 289 -4.08 5.75 -15.01
N VAL A 290 -4.53 6.56 -15.95
CA VAL A 290 -3.62 7.37 -16.77
C VAL A 290 -2.94 8.43 -15.90
N SER A 291 -3.71 9.13 -15.06
CA SER A 291 -3.19 10.11 -14.11
C SER A 291 -2.21 9.48 -13.11
N TYR A 292 -2.52 8.28 -12.62
CA TYR A 292 -1.62 7.54 -11.73
C TYR A 292 -0.30 7.17 -12.41
N LEU A 293 -0.34 6.61 -13.62
CA LEU A 293 0.86 6.21 -14.34
C LEU A 293 1.72 7.42 -14.74
N GLN A 294 1.09 8.54 -15.10
CA GLN A 294 1.82 9.80 -15.36
C GLN A 294 2.56 10.23 -14.09
N ARG A 295 1.88 10.29 -12.95
CA ARG A 295 2.50 10.60 -11.67
C ARG A 295 3.63 9.62 -11.32
N ALA A 296 3.44 8.32 -11.56
CA ALA A 296 4.48 7.32 -11.33
C ALA A 296 5.71 7.58 -12.20
N LEU A 297 5.53 7.90 -13.49
CA LEU A 297 6.63 8.23 -14.40
C LEU A 297 7.37 9.50 -13.95
N ASP A 298 6.65 10.53 -13.51
CA ASP A 298 7.25 11.77 -13.00
C ASP A 298 8.08 11.51 -11.73
N VAL A 299 7.59 10.70 -10.80
CA VAL A 299 8.33 10.27 -9.61
C VAL A 299 9.54 9.41 -9.98
N MET A 300 9.43 8.51 -10.95
CA MET A 300 10.56 7.72 -11.44
C MET A 300 11.67 8.63 -12.00
N ARG A 301 11.31 9.66 -12.77
CA ARG A 301 12.28 10.66 -13.27
C ARG A 301 12.92 11.44 -12.13
N ALA A 302 12.11 12.00 -11.25
CA ALA A 302 12.62 12.80 -10.14
C ALA A 302 13.56 11.98 -9.25
N SER A 303 13.21 10.72 -8.96
CA SER A 303 14.04 9.84 -8.13
C SER A 303 15.35 9.42 -8.79
N ALA A 304 15.40 9.34 -10.13
CA ALA A 304 16.61 9.03 -10.89
C ALA A 304 17.52 10.24 -11.11
N THR A 305 16.97 11.47 -11.03
CA THR A 305 17.71 12.71 -11.33
C THR A 305 18.24 13.40 -10.07
N ALA A 306 17.41 13.51 -9.03
CA ALA A 306 17.74 14.29 -7.84
C ALA A 306 19.07 13.91 -7.15
N PRO A 307 19.44 12.62 -6.97
CA PRO A 307 20.74 12.26 -6.35
C PRO A 307 21.95 12.58 -7.20
N VAL A 308 21.79 12.66 -8.54
CA VAL A 308 22.86 13.05 -9.45
C VAL A 308 23.15 14.55 -9.33
N GLU A 309 22.09 15.37 -9.23
CA GLU A 309 22.18 16.82 -9.15
C GLU A 309 22.53 17.33 -7.74
N ALA A 310 21.93 16.70 -6.72
CA ALA A 310 22.08 17.08 -5.32
C ALA A 310 22.27 15.86 -4.42
N PRO A 311 23.47 15.25 -4.40
CA PRO A 311 23.75 14.07 -3.59
C PRO A 311 23.46 14.27 -2.11
N ARG A 312 22.87 13.27 -1.45
CA ARG A 312 22.57 13.26 -0.01
C ARG A 312 23.02 11.96 0.60
N SER A 313 23.52 12.01 1.84
CA SER A 313 23.82 10.79 2.59
C SER A 313 22.54 10.11 3.06
N SER A 314 22.50 8.78 3.00
CA SER A 314 21.45 7.98 3.60
C SER A 314 21.37 8.18 5.11
N MET A 315 20.26 7.80 5.75
CA MET A 315 20.07 7.94 7.20
C MET A 315 21.18 7.24 8.01
N GLY A 316 21.69 6.09 7.52
CA GLY A 316 22.81 5.37 8.14
C GLY A 316 24.19 5.84 7.69
N GLY A 317 24.30 6.84 6.81
CA GLY A 317 25.58 7.37 6.31
C GLY A 317 26.38 6.42 5.43
N LEU A 318 25.80 5.27 5.01
CA LEU A 318 26.52 4.21 4.27
C LEU A 318 26.52 4.43 2.76
N ILE A 319 25.52 5.09 2.23
CA ILE A 319 25.34 5.37 0.79
C ILE A 319 25.03 6.85 0.60
N GLY A 320 25.41 7.38 -0.57
CA GLY A 320 25.08 8.75 -1.01
C GLY A 320 26.20 9.36 -1.85
N GLY A 321 25.85 9.77 -3.09
CA GLY A 321 26.76 10.37 -4.04
C GLY A 321 27.38 9.39 -5.05
N GLU A 322 26.99 8.11 -5.02
CA GLU A 322 27.45 7.11 -5.97
C GLU A 322 26.93 7.41 -7.39
N ALA A 323 25.67 7.85 -7.51
CA ALA A 323 25.07 8.22 -8.80
C ALA A 323 25.77 9.43 -9.45
N ALA A 324 26.13 10.43 -8.64
CA ALA A 324 26.91 11.58 -9.12
C ALA A 324 28.30 11.17 -9.61
N LYS A 325 28.99 10.28 -8.87
CA LYS A 325 30.28 9.73 -9.31
C LYS A 325 30.17 8.92 -10.59
N LEU A 326 29.11 8.15 -10.77
CA LEU A 326 28.86 7.42 -12.01
C LEU A 326 28.67 8.38 -13.19
N ARG A 327 28.00 9.51 -12.98
CA ARG A 327 27.88 10.57 -13.99
C ARG A 327 29.23 11.17 -14.36
N GLU A 328 30.07 11.49 -13.38
CA GLU A 328 31.43 11.98 -13.64
C GLU A 328 32.25 10.99 -14.47
N LEU A 329 32.14 9.68 -14.19
CA LEU A 329 32.82 8.64 -14.97
C LEU A 329 32.28 8.54 -16.40
N GLU A 330 30.98 8.69 -16.61
CA GLU A 330 30.35 8.76 -17.94
C GLU A 330 30.90 9.95 -18.73
N ASP A 331 30.94 11.13 -18.14
CA ASP A 331 31.43 12.37 -18.76
C ASP A 331 32.93 12.29 -19.13
N LEU A 332 33.71 11.52 -18.36
CA LEU A 332 35.11 11.24 -18.66
C LEU A 332 35.32 10.14 -19.71
N GLY A 333 34.28 9.47 -20.17
CA GLY A 333 34.40 8.33 -21.08
C GLY A 333 35.08 7.12 -20.45
N ALA A 334 35.20 7.07 -19.13
CA ALA A 334 35.95 6.04 -18.38
C ALA A 334 35.12 4.78 -18.05
N GLY A 335 33.89 4.69 -18.56
CA GLY A 335 33.03 3.54 -18.30
C GLY A 335 33.51 2.27 -19.00
N VAL A 336 33.58 1.16 -18.26
CA VAL A 336 33.90 -0.19 -18.80
C VAL A 336 32.69 -0.84 -19.49
N ASN A 337 31.48 -0.31 -19.30
CA ASN A 337 30.23 -0.81 -19.89
C ASN A 337 29.83 0.05 -21.09
N GLY A 338 29.10 -0.51 -22.06
CA GLY A 338 28.51 0.31 -23.12
C GLY A 338 27.59 1.41 -22.55
N SER A 339 27.42 2.51 -23.28
CA SER A 339 26.73 3.72 -22.84
C SER A 339 25.34 3.47 -22.25
N LEU A 340 24.51 2.61 -22.87
CA LEU A 340 23.18 2.28 -22.38
C LEU A 340 23.21 1.59 -21.01
N LEU A 341 24.15 0.64 -20.80
CA LEU A 341 24.24 -0.06 -19.52
C LEU A 341 24.80 0.84 -18.42
N ALA A 342 25.75 1.71 -18.72
CA ALA A 342 26.29 2.71 -17.79
C ALA A 342 25.17 3.64 -17.32
N LEU A 343 24.39 4.19 -18.26
CA LEU A 343 23.24 5.04 -18.00
C LEU A 343 22.17 4.34 -17.14
N ALA A 344 21.82 3.08 -17.49
CA ALA A 344 20.86 2.31 -16.71
C ALA A 344 21.38 2.03 -15.29
N THR A 345 22.66 1.76 -15.12
CA THR A 345 23.29 1.57 -13.81
C THR A 345 23.21 2.84 -12.98
N ARG A 346 23.56 3.99 -13.54
CA ARG A 346 23.47 5.29 -12.87
C ARG A 346 22.03 5.56 -12.41
N ASN A 347 21.06 5.42 -13.31
CA ASN A 347 19.66 5.66 -13.00
C ASN A 347 19.15 4.72 -11.89
N ALA A 348 19.53 3.43 -11.93
CA ALA A 348 19.17 2.47 -10.89
C ALA A 348 19.74 2.85 -9.52
N VAL A 349 21.04 3.22 -9.49
CA VAL A 349 21.73 3.66 -8.27
C VAL A 349 21.12 4.93 -7.72
N ALA A 350 20.82 5.91 -8.59
CA ALA A 350 20.16 7.14 -8.17
C ALA A 350 18.80 6.90 -7.49
N VAL A 351 17.97 6.01 -8.04
CA VAL A 351 16.70 5.63 -7.39
C VAL A 351 16.93 4.96 -6.04
N LEU A 352 17.97 4.12 -5.92
CA LEU A 352 18.31 3.49 -4.62
C LEU A 352 18.81 4.51 -3.60
N GLU A 353 19.58 5.53 -4.03
CA GLU A 353 19.98 6.63 -3.14
C GLU A 353 18.78 7.46 -2.70
N THR A 354 17.85 7.80 -3.61
CA THR A 354 16.59 8.47 -3.27
C THR A 354 15.83 7.66 -2.22
N ASN A 355 15.73 6.36 -2.43
CA ASN A 355 15.08 5.45 -1.51
C ASN A 355 15.76 5.44 -0.12
N ALA A 356 17.08 5.29 -0.07
CA ALA A 356 17.85 5.23 1.17
C ALA A 356 17.88 6.56 1.94
N THR A 357 17.65 7.69 1.27
CA THR A 357 17.55 9.03 1.87
C THR A 357 16.11 9.41 2.26
N MET A 358 15.18 8.47 2.29
CA MET A 358 13.76 8.71 2.57
C MET A 358 13.14 9.71 1.58
N GLY A 359 13.49 9.58 0.30
CA GLY A 359 12.83 10.28 -0.80
C GLY A 359 11.63 9.49 -1.33
N VAL A 360 10.87 10.14 -2.24
CA VAL A 360 9.71 9.51 -2.89
C VAL A 360 10.18 8.63 -4.05
N ILE A 361 9.71 7.39 -4.07
CA ILE A 361 9.96 6.42 -5.13
C ILE A 361 8.66 5.73 -5.57
N VAL A 362 8.70 5.02 -6.67
CA VAL A 362 7.67 4.07 -7.08
C VAL A 362 8.17 2.67 -6.78
N ALA A 363 7.53 1.99 -5.85
CA ALA A 363 7.81 0.57 -5.65
C ALA A 363 7.36 -0.22 -6.91
N ALA A 364 8.18 -1.20 -7.37
CA ALA A 364 7.83 -1.95 -8.57
C ALA A 364 8.49 -3.34 -8.57
N PRO A 365 7.88 -4.37 -8.02
CA PRO A 365 6.73 -4.37 -7.10
C PRO A 365 7.11 -4.11 -5.63
N THR A 366 8.37 -3.92 -5.31
CA THR A 366 8.85 -3.63 -3.95
C THR A 366 9.75 -2.39 -3.95
N ALA A 367 9.90 -1.73 -2.81
CA ALA A 367 10.81 -0.61 -2.67
C ALA A 367 12.27 -1.01 -2.98
N GLY A 368 12.68 -2.25 -2.66
CA GLY A 368 14.03 -2.75 -2.97
C GLY A 368 14.31 -2.93 -4.46
N SER A 369 13.28 -3.08 -5.30
CA SER A 369 13.40 -3.18 -6.77
C SER A 369 13.00 -1.90 -7.50
N ALA A 370 12.74 -0.81 -6.78
CA ALA A 370 12.25 0.45 -7.33
C ALA A 370 13.14 1.07 -8.43
N GLY A 371 14.44 0.76 -8.40
CA GLY A 371 15.40 1.27 -9.40
C GLY A 371 15.36 0.55 -10.76
N VAL A 372 14.80 -0.66 -10.85
CA VAL A 372 14.91 -1.49 -12.06
C VAL A 372 14.10 -0.93 -13.24
N ILE A 373 12.81 -0.71 -13.05
CA ILE A 373 11.93 -0.20 -14.11
C ILE A 373 12.35 1.20 -14.58
N PRO A 374 12.54 2.21 -13.70
CA PRO A 374 12.96 3.52 -14.15
C PRO A 374 14.34 3.50 -14.83
N ALA A 375 15.28 2.67 -14.36
CA ALA A 375 16.58 2.54 -15.00
C ALA A 375 16.46 2.11 -16.47
N VAL A 376 15.65 1.10 -16.74
CA VAL A 376 15.45 0.61 -18.11
C VAL A 376 14.71 1.65 -18.97
N LEU A 377 13.57 2.14 -18.47
CA LEU A 377 12.69 3.03 -19.24
C LEU A 377 13.37 4.37 -19.57
N LEU A 378 13.97 5.02 -18.57
CA LEU A 378 14.58 6.34 -18.75
C LEU A 378 15.83 6.27 -19.61
N SER A 379 16.62 5.20 -19.49
CA SER A 379 17.82 5.01 -20.32
C SER A 379 17.47 4.73 -21.78
N LEU A 380 16.41 3.95 -22.02
CA LEU A 380 15.92 3.72 -23.39
C LEU A 380 15.32 5.01 -23.97
N GLN A 381 14.61 5.82 -23.16
CA GLN A 381 14.10 7.10 -23.59
C GLN A 381 15.26 8.05 -24.00
N GLU A 382 16.30 8.15 -23.17
CA GLU A 382 17.43 9.04 -23.43
C GLU A 382 18.20 8.62 -24.69
N VAL A 383 18.42 7.32 -24.90
CA VAL A 383 19.21 6.81 -26.03
C VAL A 383 18.40 6.74 -27.32
N HIS A 384 17.13 6.37 -27.27
CA HIS A 384 16.31 6.10 -28.47
C HIS A 384 15.24 7.15 -28.72
N GLY A 385 15.05 8.15 -27.85
CA GLY A 385 14.09 9.23 -28.04
C GLY A 385 12.62 8.79 -27.91
N PHE A 386 12.33 7.73 -27.10
CA PHE A 386 10.96 7.30 -26.88
C PHE A 386 10.13 8.38 -26.23
N SER A 387 8.89 8.53 -26.68
CA SER A 387 7.94 9.49 -26.09
C SER A 387 7.39 8.99 -24.74
N ASP A 388 6.85 9.91 -23.94
CA ASP A 388 6.17 9.57 -22.68
C ASP A 388 5.01 8.60 -22.88
N ALA A 389 4.28 8.72 -23.99
CA ALA A 389 3.22 7.78 -24.34
C ALA A 389 3.74 6.34 -24.49
N GLN A 390 4.92 6.17 -25.12
CA GLN A 390 5.55 4.85 -25.27
C GLN A 390 6.05 4.31 -23.90
N LEU A 391 6.56 5.17 -23.02
CA LEU A 391 6.93 4.79 -21.66
C LEU A 391 5.71 4.38 -20.84
N MET A 392 4.60 5.08 -20.99
CA MET A 392 3.32 4.73 -20.36
C MET A 392 2.83 3.37 -20.81
N ASP A 393 2.92 3.05 -22.11
CA ASP A 393 2.58 1.73 -22.63
C ASP A 393 3.51 0.64 -22.11
N ALA A 394 4.80 0.95 -21.96
CA ALA A 394 5.76 0.03 -21.35
C ALA A 394 5.43 -0.24 -19.85
N LEU A 395 5.00 0.76 -19.10
CA LEU A 395 4.54 0.58 -17.71
C LEU A 395 3.28 -0.29 -17.64
N LYS A 396 2.32 -0.10 -18.54
CA LYS A 396 1.12 -0.95 -18.65
C LYS A 396 1.50 -2.40 -18.99
N ASN A 397 2.46 -2.59 -19.89
CA ASN A 397 2.99 -3.92 -20.22
C ASN A 397 3.62 -4.59 -19.01
N ALA A 398 4.49 -3.87 -18.28
CA ALA A 398 5.13 -4.38 -17.07
C ALA A 398 4.10 -4.78 -16.00
N ALA A 399 3.06 -3.97 -15.83
CA ALA A 399 1.98 -4.24 -14.88
C ALA A 399 1.11 -5.44 -15.31
N GLY A 400 0.77 -5.54 -16.60
CA GLY A 400 0.03 -6.67 -17.15
C GLY A 400 0.75 -8.00 -16.96
N VAL A 401 2.04 -8.05 -17.29
CA VAL A 401 2.92 -9.21 -17.05
C VAL A 401 3.02 -9.50 -15.54
N GLY A 402 3.29 -8.49 -14.72
CA GLY A 402 3.41 -8.63 -13.28
C GLY A 402 2.17 -9.20 -12.62
N SER A 403 0.97 -8.76 -13.03
CA SER A 403 -0.30 -9.24 -12.49
C SER A 403 -0.52 -10.74 -12.70
N VAL A 404 -0.09 -11.26 -13.84
CA VAL A 404 -0.17 -12.70 -14.16
C VAL A 404 0.85 -13.51 -13.34
N PHE A 405 2.08 -13.03 -13.20
CA PHE A 405 3.12 -13.71 -12.42
C PHE A 405 2.76 -13.83 -10.94
N TRP A 406 2.22 -12.79 -10.32
CA TRP A 406 1.80 -12.81 -8.92
C TRP A 406 0.68 -13.82 -8.66
N ARG A 407 -0.25 -13.99 -9.59
CA ARG A 407 -1.29 -15.02 -9.48
C ARG A 407 -0.72 -16.44 -9.50
N CYS A 408 0.31 -16.68 -10.29
CA CYS A 408 0.96 -17.99 -10.35
C CYS A 408 1.67 -18.34 -9.04
N ASP A 409 2.38 -17.38 -8.43
CA ASP A 409 3.13 -17.58 -7.18
C ASP A 409 2.19 -17.83 -5.99
N TYR A 410 1.11 -17.06 -5.87
CA TYR A 410 0.12 -17.23 -4.81
C TYR A 410 -0.61 -18.58 -4.88
N ARG A 411 -0.88 -19.10 -6.08
CA ARG A 411 -1.44 -20.45 -6.25
C ARG A 411 -0.45 -21.53 -5.79
N SER A 412 0.83 -21.37 -6.09
CA SER A 412 1.86 -22.33 -5.69
C SER A 412 2.03 -22.41 -4.17
N GLN A 413 1.88 -21.30 -3.44
CA GLN A 413 1.96 -21.24 -1.99
C GLN A 413 0.75 -21.86 -1.30
N ARG A 414 -0.45 -21.76 -1.86
CA ARG A 414 -1.70 -22.29 -1.28
C ARG A 414 -1.89 -23.79 -1.50
N TYR A 415 -1.38 -24.32 -2.61
CA TYR A 415 -1.54 -25.74 -2.97
C TYR A 415 -0.26 -26.57 -2.78
N GLY A 416 0.86 -25.96 -2.46
CA GLY A 416 2.15 -26.57 -2.21
C GLY A 416 2.40 -26.84 -0.71
N GLY A 417 1.47 -27.48 -0.02
CA GLY A 417 1.64 -27.88 1.38
C GLY A 417 2.78 -28.88 1.56
N ARG A 418 4.02 -28.40 1.65
CA ARG A 418 5.15 -28.95 2.43
C ARG A 418 6.28 -27.92 2.45
N ARG A 419 6.44 -27.25 3.58
CA ARG A 419 7.59 -26.42 3.87
C ARG A 419 8.88 -27.21 3.69
N ARG A 420 9.72 -26.83 2.74
CA ARG A 420 11.16 -27.06 2.85
C ARG A 420 11.77 -25.83 3.50
N ARG A 421 12.22 -26.00 4.74
CA ARG A 421 13.10 -25.06 5.44
C ARG A 421 14.43 -24.99 4.69
N GLY A 422 14.89 -23.77 4.50
CA GLY A 422 16.28 -23.48 4.16
C GLY A 422 16.52 -23.19 2.68
N LEU A 423 16.64 -21.92 2.35
CA LEU A 423 17.80 -21.33 1.67
C LEU A 423 17.49 -19.87 1.35
N SER A 424 18.32 -19.01 1.88
CA SER A 424 18.40 -17.58 1.62
C SER A 424 18.43 -17.24 0.13
N GLY A 425 17.64 -16.21 -0.22
CA GLY A 425 17.93 -15.27 -1.28
C GLY A 425 18.37 -15.84 -2.62
N ARG A 426 17.42 -16.34 -3.42
CA ARG A 426 17.46 -16.31 -4.90
C ARG A 426 16.05 -16.59 -5.40
N ASN A 427 15.50 -15.64 -6.15
CA ASN A 427 14.28 -15.83 -6.91
C ASN A 427 14.41 -17.06 -7.82
N ARG A 428 13.82 -18.17 -7.42
CA ARG A 428 13.56 -19.30 -8.33
C ARG A 428 12.05 -19.34 -8.55
N VAL A 429 11.64 -18.84 -9.70
CA VAL A 429 10.35 -19.21 -10.31
C VAL A 429 10.40 -20.72 -10.55
N CYS A 430 9.74 -21.49 -9.69
CA CYS A 430 9.65 -22.94 -9.82
C CYS A 430 8.23 -23.31 -10.24
N CYS A 431 8.00 -23.44 -11.55
CA CYS A 431 6.82 -24.11 -12.09
C CYS A 431 6.98 -25.62 -11.85
N ARG A 432 6.32 -26.18 -10.84
CA ARG A 432 6.06 -27.62 -10.75
C ARG A 432 4.60 -27.89 -11.02
N ASN A 433 4.40 -28.76 -11.96
CA ASN A 433 3.20 -29.38 -12.54
C ASN A 433 2.63 -28.68 -13.78
N GLY A 434 3.16 -29.07 -14.93
CA GLY A 434 2.42 -29.15 -16.18
C GLY A 434 2.27 -27.86 -17.00
N CYS A 435 2.69 -26.70 -16.52
CA CYS A 435 2.81 -25.53 -17.39
C CYS A 435 4.22 -25.49 -17.99
N GLN A 436 4.36 -25.97 -19.21
CA GLN A 436 5.52 -25.65 -20.04
C GLN A 436 5.47 -24.15 -20.37
N CYS A 437 6.12 -23.32 -19.56
CA CYS A 437 6.53 -22.00 -20.02
C CYS A 437 7.69 -22.19 -20.98
N ARG A 438 7.41 -22.23 -22.26
CA ARG A 438 8.45 -21.91 -23.28
C ARG A 438 8.62 -20.39 -23.25
N CYS A 439 9.81 -19.95 -22.91
CA CYS A 439 10.27 -18.57 -23.12
C CYS A 439 10.30 -18.25 -24.60
#